data_9172964bb92a1c54a837dce06f67ace0
#
_entry.id   9172964bb92a1c54a837dce06f67ace0
#
_cell.length_a   1.000
_cell.length_b   1.000
_cell.length_c   1.000
_cell.angle_alpha   90.00
_cell.angle_beta   90.00
_cell.angle_gamma   90.00
#
_symmetry.space_group_name_H-M   'P 1'
#
loop_
_entity.id
_entity.type
_entity.pdbx_description
1 polymer ?
#
loop_
_entity_poly.entity_id
_entity_poly.type
_entity_poly.pdbx_seq_one_letter_code
_entity_poly.pdbx_strand_id
1 'polypeptide(L)'
;NPTILTENVVCVTQDDTRKYIDLRSGKTLFEQPKSFDLGGGITAKTVHYEKFMGYQQDGTEHGWDVDFPEMSGLSHKKVKSTINSEIRSFFLKGPSVTAEYDALEGSYGASVEGSVLVVWANCVSGKGAGSSVWNNCLAFDLHTGTQYTLNDLLTGDYIETVKKLLPDDHAIYLYSYPRISTKGVTYFYNEYESASRRAYTEEYLLTFEQLSDVLNRNSAC
;
A
#
# COMPACT_ATOMS: atom_id res chain seq x y z
N ASN A 1 19.04 5.38 12.95
CA ASN A 1 20.30 5.33 12.20
C ASN A 1 20.17 6.14 10.91
N PRO A 2 21.20 6.92 10.50
CA PRO A 2 21.17 7.60 9.22
C PRO A 2 21.44 6.60 8.09
N THR A 3 20.62 6.68 7.02
CA THR A 3 20.82 5.91 5.80
C THR A 3 21.25 6.85 4.67
N ILE A 4 22.40 6.59 4.05
CA ILE A 4 22.88 7.39 2.91
C ILE A 4 22.16 6.92 1.67
N LEU A 5 21.34 7.79 1.07
CA LEU A 5 20.57 7.49 -0.14
C LEU A 5 21.33 7.84 -1.43
N THR A 6 22.12 8.92 -1.38
CA THR A 6 22.98 9.35 -2.47
C THR A 6 24.23 10.01 -1.88
N GLU A 7 25.22 10.38 -2.72
CA GLU A 7 26.41 11.11 -2.25
C GLU A 7 26.11 12.40 -1.47
N ASN A 8 24.91 12.94 -1.60
CA ASN A 8 24.55 14.24 -1.04
C ASN A 8 23.27 14.23 -0.19
N VAL A 9 22.58 13.09 -0.05
CA VAL A 9 21.32 13.01 0.70
C VAL A 9 21.38 11.87 1.70
N VAL A 10 21.11 12.21 2.95
CA VAL A 10 20.94 11.24 4.04
C VAL A 10 19.48 11.25 4.52
N CYS A 11 18.95 10.07 4.77
CA CYS A 11 17.71 9.90 5.50
C CYS A 11 18.05 9.66 6.99
N VAL A 12 17.42 10.42 7.85
CA VAL A 12 17.55 10.28 9.32
C VAL A 12 16.17 10.08 9.91
N THR A 13 15.99 8.99 10.65
CA THR A 13 14.76 8.78 11.43
C THR A 13 14.96 9.36 12.82
N GLN A 14 14.11 10.29 13.19
CA GLN A 14 14.07 10.93 14.50
C GLN A 14 12.61 11.04 14.96
N ASP A 15 12.30 10.52 16.16
CA ASP A 15 10.96 10.56 16.75
C ASP A 15 9.87 10.03 15.80
N ASP A 16 10.10 8.89 15.17
CA ASP A 16 9.25 8.25 14.15
C ASP A 16 9.00 9.12 12.91
N THR A 17 9.86 10.09 12.65
CA THR A 17 9.77 10.96 11.47
C THR A 17 11.03 10.83 10.64
N ARG A 18 10.85 10.59 9.34
CA ARG A 18 11.97 10.58 8.39
C ARG A 18 12.26 11.98 7.89
N LYS A 19 13.53 12.38 7.98
CA LYS A 19 14.05 13.63 7.44
C LYS A 19 15.09 13.33 6.39
N TYR A 20 14.95 13.97 5.24
CA TYR A 20 15.91 13.90 4.15
C TYR A 20 16.75 15.16 4.19
N ILE A 21 18.03 15.02 4.45
CA ILE A 21 18.96 16.11 4.71
C ILE A 21 20.00 16.15 3.60
N ASP A 22 20.21 17.34 3.04
CA ASP A 22 21.34 17.61 2.14
C ASP A 22 22.63 17.65 2.95
N LEU A 23 23.56 16.75 2.65
CA LEU A 23 24.81 16.59 3.37
C LEU A 23 25.79 17.77 3.19
N ARG A 24 25.67 18.55 2.12
CA ARG A 24 26.55 19.67 1.85
C ARG A 24 26.12 20.92 2.62
N SER A 25 24.82 21.16 2.68
CA SER A 25 24.25 22.35 3.30
C SER A 25 23.72 22.12 4.72
N GLY A 26 23.52 20.87 5.13
CA GLY A 26 22.86 20.50 6.37
C GLY A 26 21.36 20.85 6.39
N LYS A 27 20.77 21.26 5.26
CA LYS A 27 19.36 21.63 5.20
C LYS A 27 18.47 20.40 5.04
N THR A 28 17.35 20.41 5.76
CA THR A 28 16.27 19.45 5.54
C THR A 28 15.62 19.76 4.18
N LEU A 29 15.69 18.78 3.25
CA LEU A 29 15.05 18.85 1.95
C LEU A 29 13.59 18.48 2.04
N PHE A 30 13.29 17.48 2.87
CA PHE A 30 11.95 16.98 3.09
C PHE A 30 11.86 16.39 4.51
N GLU A 31 10.76 16.58 5.16
CA GLU A 31 10.41 15.92 6.42
C GLU A 31 9.05 15.24 6.25
N GLN A 32 9.01 13.94 6.50
CA GLN A 32 7.77 13.18 6.39
C GLN A 32 6.79 13.64 7.46
N PRO A 33 5.56 14.02 7.10
CA PRO A 33 4.57 14.41 8.08
C PRO A 33 4.27 13.26 9.06
N LYS A 34 4.20 13.58 10.36
CA LYS A 34 3.81 12.59 11.39
C LYS A 34 2.36 12.16 11.28
N SER A 35 1.52 12.99 10.67
CA SER A 35 0.11 12.70 10.48
C SER A 35 -0.43 13.45 9.26
N PHE A 36 -1.44 12.84 8.62
CA PHE A 36 -2.14 13.37 7.46
C PHE A 36 -3.62 13.51 7.82
N ASP A 37 -4.22 14.66 7.53
CA ASP A 37 -5.66 14.83 7.56
C ASP A 37 -6.27 14.20 6.30
N LEU A 38 -7.15 13.23 6.48
CA LEU A 38 -7.86 12.55 5.40
C LEU A 38 -9.26 13.14 5.15
N GLY A 39 -9.64 14.19 5.90
CA GLY A 39 -10.98 14.75 5.89
C GLY A 39 -11.93 14.07 6.87
N GLY A 40 -13.10 14.72 7.09
CA GLY A 40 -14.12 14.18 8.02
C GLY A 40 -13.67 14.02 9.47
N GLY A 41 -12.59 14.67 9.88
CA GLY A 41 -12.00 14.52 11.21
C GLY A 41 -11.14 13.24 11.37
N ILE A 42 -10.89 12.52 10.28
CA ILE A 42 -10.08 11.31 10.28
C ILE A 42 -8.64 11.67 9.93
N THR A 43 -7.71 11.18 10.73
CA THR A 43 -6.28 11.38 10.50
C THR A 43 -5.54 10.05 10.47
N ALA A 44 -4.53 9.97 9.62
CA ALA A 44 -3.56 8.88 9.57
C ALA A 44 -2.25 9.34 10.20
N LYS A 45 -1.81 8.68 11.27
CA LYS A 45 -0.49 8.86 11.86
C LYS A 45 0.45 7.82 11.28
N THR A 46 1.61 8.23 10.76
CA THR A 46 2.64 7.29 10.32
C THR A 46 3.23 6.55 11.51
N VAL A 47 3.23 5.23 11.44
CA VAL A 47 3.94 4.32 12.34
C VAL A 47 5.09 3.72 11.56
N HIS A 48 6.28 3.92 12.04
CA HIS A 48 7.49 3.32 11.49
C HIS A 48 7.80 2.01 12.23
N TYR A 49 8.03 0.95 11.48
CA TYR A 49 8.43 -0.35 12.01
C TYR A 49 9.74 -0.79 11.37
N GLU A 50 10.75 -0.94 12.20
CA GLU A 50 12.07 -1.42 11.82
C GLU A 50 12.36 -2.73 12.55
N LYS A 51 12.87 -3.72 11.82
CA LYS A 51 13.32 -4.98 12.37
C LYS A 51 14.61 -5.40 11.68
N PHE A 52 15.75 -5.24 12.36
CA PHE A 52 17.00 -5.76 11.88
C PHE A 52 17.03 -7.30 11.96
N MET A 53 17.44 -7.96 10.89
CA MET A 53 17.49 -9.42 10.79
C MET A 53 18.91 -9.95 10.58
N GLY A 54 19.89 -9.09 10.26
CA GLY A 54 21.29 -9.45 10.10
C GLY A 54 21.95 -8.77 8.89
N TYR A 55 23.06 -9.37 8.47
CA TYR A 55 23.78 -8.94 7.25
C TYR A 55 23.78 -10.06 6.22
N GLN A 56 23.65 -9.70 4.97
CA GLN A 56 23.86 -10.63 3.85
C GLN A 56 25.37 -10.92 3.66
N GLN A 57 25.71 -11.88 2.80
CA GLN A 57 27.11 -12.24 2.55
C GLN A 57 27.94 -11.12 1.94
N ASP A 58 27.30 -10.16 1.27
CA ASP A 58 27.91 -8.97 0.70
C ASP A 58 28.07 -7.81 1.71
N GLY A 59 27.66 -8.01 2.97
CA GLY A 59 27.70 -7.01 4.04
C GLY A 59 26.51 -6.06 4.04
N THR A 60 25.52 -6.24 3.15
CA THR A 60 24.29 -5.42 3.15
C THR A 60 23.42 -5.77 4.34
N GLU A 61 22.92 -4.79 5.05
CA GLU A 61 21.92 -4.98 6.11
C GLU A 61 20.63 -5.52 5.49
N HIS A 62 20.05 -6.53 6.14
CA HIS A 62 18.74 -7.01 5.79
C HIS A 62 17.80 -6.95 6.99
N GLY A 63 16.55 -6.67 6.71
CA GLY A 63 15.53 -6.46 7.72
C GLY A 63 14.27 -5.86 7.15
N TRP A 64 13.41 -5.44 8.04
CA TRP A 64 12.15 -4.80 7.69
C TRP A 64 12.22 -3.33 8.04
N ASP A 65 11.84 -2.50 7.10
CA ASP A 65 11.72 -1.05 7.22
C ASP A 65 10.38 -0.63 6.58
N VAL A 66 9.33 -0.55 7.39
CA VAL A 66 7.96 -0.41 6.90
C VAL A 66 7.26 0.74 7.60
N ASP A 67 6.73 1.66 6.80
CA ASP A 67 5.82 2.70 7.26
C ASP A 67 4.37 2.28 6.97
N PHE A 68 3.50 2.39 7.97
CA PHE A 68 2.07 2.14 7.83
C PHE A 68 1.25 3.13 8.66
N PRO A 69 -0.04 3.37 8.30
CA PRO A 69 -0.86 4.32 9.03
C PRO A 69 -1.52 3.71 10.26
N GLU A 70 -1.57 4.50 11.33
CA GLU A 70 -2.51 4.32 12.44
C GLU A 70 -3.61 5.36 12.33
N MET A 71 -4.86 4.91 12.19
CA MET A 71 -6.02 5.76 12.01
C MET A 71 -6.54 6.31 13.32
N SER A 72 -6.96 7.58 13.33
CA SER A 72 -7.68 8.22 14.44
C SER A 72 -8.84 9.06 13.93
N GLY A 73 -9.68 9.57 14.84
CA GLY A 73 -10.90 10.30 14.47
C GLY A 73 -12.08 9.42 14.09
N LEU A 74 -11.94 8.09 14.14
CA LEU A 74 -13.04 7.16 13.88
C LEU A 74 -14.04 7.16 15.05
N SER A 75 -15.34 7.17 14.73
CA SER A 75 -16.44 7.42 15.68
C SER A 75 -16.55 6.39 16.80
N HIS A 76 -16.20 5.15 16.54
CA HIS A 76 -16.34 4.05 17.48
C HIS A 76 -15.01 3.38 17.80
N LYS A 77 -14.71 3.21 19.10
CA LYS A 77 -13.48 2.57 19.57
C LYS A 77 -13.26 1.17 18.97
N LYS A 78 -14.33 0.39 18.81
CA LYS A 78 -14.27 -0.96 18.22
C LYS A 78 -13.87 -0.88 16.74
N VAL A 79 -14.49 0.01 15.97
CA VAL A 79 -14.18 0.25 14.55
C VAL A 79 -12.72 0.66 14.39
N LYS A 80 -12.27 1.65 15.18
CA LYS A 80 -10.86 2.06 15.21
C LYS A 80 -9.91 0.89 15.48
N SER A 81 -10.22 0.08 16.50
CA SER A 81 -9.37 -1.07 16.88
C SER A 81 -9.31 -2.10 15.75
N THR A 82 -10.44 -2.42 15.13
CA THR A 82 -10.51 -3.38 14.01
C THR A 82 -9.69 -2.90 12.84
N ILE A 83 -9.94 -1.69 12.34
CA ILE A 83 -9.25 -1.12 11.18
C ILE A 83 -7.74 -1.06 11.42
N ASN A 84 -7.29 -0.55 12.56
CA ASN A 84 -5.86 -0.46 12.86
C ASN A 84 -5.19 -1.82 13.02
N SER A 85 -5.91 -2.81 13.55
CA SER A 85 -5.41 -4.19 13.65
C SER A 85 -5.22 -4.83 12.28
N GLU A 86 -6.19 -4.65 11.37
CA GLU A 86 -6.11 -5.17 10.00
C GLU A 86 -5.01 -4.46 9.19
N ILE A 87 -4.91 -3.14 9.27
CA ILE A 87 -3.82 -2.38 8.64
C ILE A 87 -2.46 -2.88 9.14
N ARG A 88 -2.27 -2.95 10.45
CA ARG A 88 -1.01 -3.45 11.02
C ARG A 88 -0.71 -4.89 10.57
N SER A 89 -1.71 -5.76 10.58
CA SER A 89 -1.56 -7.14 10.11
C SER A 89 -1.16 -7.21 8.65
N PHE A 90 -1.79 -6.39 7.81
CA PHE A 90 -1.52 -6.31 6.38
C PHE A 90 -0.06 -5.91 6.10
N PHE A 91 0.43 -4.84 6.72
CA PHE A 91 1.80 -4.37 6.50
C PHE A 91 2.87 -5.27 7.12
N LEU A 92 2.60 -5.88 8.27
CA LEU A 92 3.59 -6.69 8.99
C LEU A 92 3.52 -8.20 8.70
N LYS A 93 2.45 -8.66 8.07
CA LYS A 93 2.35 -10.07 7.63
C LYS A 93 2.43 -10.20 6.11
N GLY A 94 2.11 -9.11 5.37
CA GLY A 94 2.01 -9.10 3.91
C GLY A 94 0.90 -10.02 3.37
N PRO A 95 0.64 -9.98 2.07
CA PRO A 95 -0.38 -10.81 1.44
C PRO A 95 -0.02 -12.30 1.33
N SER A 96 1.18 -12.66 1.60
CA SER A 96 1.70 -14.04 1.69
C SER A 96 3.11 -14.04 2.26
N VAL A 97 3.38 -13.21 3.24
CA VAL A 97 4.67 -13.28 3.93
C VAL A 97 4.63 -14.54 4.79
N THR A 98 4.83 -15.66 4.13
CA THR A 98 5.58 -16.73 4.78
C THR A 98 6.85 -16.07 5.30
N ALA A 99 7.35 -16.50 6.43
CA ALA A 99 8.55 -15.98 7.09
C ALA A 99 9.86 -16.06 6.25
N GLU A 100 9.74 -15.93 4.93
CA GLU A 100 10.75 -16.23 3.94
C GLU A 100 11.41 -14.98 3.34
N TYR A 101 10.92 -13.76 3.62
CA TYR A 101 11.56 -12.56 3.11
C TYR A 101 12.63 -12.05 4.06
N ASP A 102 13.84 -11.93 3.54
CA ASP A 102 15.00 -11.43 4.27
C ASP A 102 14.95 -9.89 4.41
N ALA A 103 14.25 -9.22 3.49
CA ALA A 103 14.08 -7.78 3.51
C ALA A 103 12.66 -7.38 3.11
N LEU A 104 12.13 -6.36 3.74
CA LEU A 104 10.86 -5.72 3.41
C LEU A 104 11.00 -4.22 3.61
N GLU A 105 10.84 -3.47 2.52
CA GLU A 105 10.71 -2.01 2.57
C GLU A 105 9.30 -1.64 2.16
N GLY A 106 8.67 -0.74 2.89
CA GLY A 106 7.28 -0.39 2.62
C GLY A 106 6.92 1.04 2.95
N SER A 107 6.07 1.59 2.09
CA SER A 107 5.41 2.86 2.30
C SER A 107 3.91 2.72 2.05
N TYR A 108 3.14 3.73 2.42
CA TYR A 108 1.71 3.71 2.28
C TYR A 108 1.14 5.00 1.71
N GLY A 109 -0.09 4.90 1.22
CA GLY A 109 -0.98 6.02 1.06
C GLY A 109 -2.34 5.68 1.66
N ALA A 110 -3.13 6.70 1.94
CA ALA A 110 -4.49 6.54 2.45
C ALA A 110 -5.39 7.67 1.94
N SER A 111 -6.67 7.35 1.73
CA SER A 111 -7.71 8.33 1.40
C SER A 111 -9.03 7.94 2.04
N VAL A 112 -9.88 8.93 2.26
CA VAL A 112 -11.27 8.74 2.66
C VAL A 112 -12.15 9.29 1.55
N GLU A 113 -13.05 8.45 1.06
CA GLU A 113 -14.03 8.80 0.04
C GLU A 113 -15.43 8.41 0.53
N GLY A 114 -16.23 9.41 0.92
CA GLY A 114 -17.52 9.15 1.56
C GLY A 114 -17.36 8.36 2.86
N SER A 115 -17.95 7.17 2.91
CA SER A 115 -17.85 6.24 4.05
C SER A 115 -16.74 5.19 3.91
N VAL A 116 -15.92 5.27 2.86
CA VAL A 116 -14.89 4.27 2.59
C VAL A 116 -13.50 4.83 2.89
N LEU A 117 -12.75 4.14 3.75
CA LEU A 117 -11.33 4.33 3.94
C LEU A 117 -10.59 3.37 3.02
N VAL A 118 -9.69 3.91 2.20
CA VAL A 118 -8.78 3.12 1.37
C VAL A 118 -7.36 3.32 1.87
N VAL A 119 -6.65 2.23 2.11
CA VAL A 119 -5.22 2.23 2.48
C VAL A 119 -4.49 1.36 1.48
N TRP A 120 -3.47 1.88 0.83
CA TRP A 120 -2.65 1.10 -0.09
C TRP A 120 -1.20 1.05 0.36
N ALA A 121 -0.56 -0.06 0.06
CA ALA A 121 0.84 -0.31 0.34
C ALA A 121 1.64 -0.34 -0.97
N ASN A 122 2.83 0.26 -0.94
CA ASN A 122 3.85 0.10 -1.95
C ASN A 122 5.05 -0.55 -1.26
N CYS A 123 5.26 -1.83 -1.50
CA CYS A 123 6.28 -2.58 -0.79
C CYS A 123 7.23 -3.27 -1.77
N VAL A 124 8.48 -3.34 -1.34
CA VAL A 124 9.53 -4.13 -1.99
C VAL A 124 9.96 -5.21 -1.00
N SER A 125 9.85 -6.44 -1.40
CA SER A 125 10.34 -7.58 -0.60
C SER A 125 11.51 -8.24 -1.32
N GLY A 126 12.50 -8.69 -0.56
CA GLY A 126 13.69 -9.35 -1.08
C GLY A 126 13.94 -10.71 -0.42
N LYS A 127 14.43 -11.66 -1.23
CA LYS A 127 14.94 -12.95 -0.76
C LYS A 127 16.20 -13.29 -1.56
N GLY A 128 17.33 -13.29 -0.90
CA GLY A 128 18.62 -13.49 -1.57
C GLY A 128 18.86 -12.40 -2.63
N ALA A 129 19.21 -12.79 -3.85
CA ALA A 129 19.47 -11.88 -4.96
C ALA A 129 18.21 -11.40 -5.71
N GLY A 130 17.02 -11.82 -5.29
CA GLY A 130 15.75 -11.46 -5.93
C GLY A 130 14.95 -10.44 -5.13
N SER A 131 14.28 -9.53 -5.83
CA SER A 131 13.31 -8.61 -5.22
C SER A 131 11.99 -8.66 -5.97
N SER A 132 10.90 -8.47 -5.24
CA SER A 132 9.55 -8.36 -5.79
C SER A 132 8.89 -7.09 -5.29
N VAL A 133 8.27 -6.37 -6.20
CA VAL A 133 7.42 -5.22 -5.88
C VAL A 133 5.98 -5.70 -5.79
N TRP A 134 5.27 -5.28 -4.75
CA TRP A 134 3.85 -5.54 -4.64
C TRP A 134 3.10 -4.29 -4.18
N ASN A 135 2.00 -4.06 -4.85
CA ASN A 135 1.07 -2.99 -4.54
C ASN A 135 -0.25 -3.65 -4.13
N ASN A 136 -0.67 -3.41 -2.92
CA ASN A 136 -1.88 -3.97 -2.34
C ASN A 136 -2.71 -2.89 -1.69
N CYS A 137 -4.01 -3.11 -1.56
CA CYS A 137 -4.86 -2.19 -0.83
C CYS A 137 -5.86 -2.89 0.08
N LEU A 138 -6.29 -2.14 1.09
CA LEU A 138 -7.41 -2.45 1.96
C LEU A 138 -8.47 -1.37 1.78
N ALA A 139 -9.73 -1.75 1.77
CA ALA A 139 -10.86 -0.83 1.82
C ALA A 139 -11.75 -1.18 3.00
N PHE A 140 -12.20 -0.19 3.77
CA PHE A 140 -12.99 -0.38 4.97
C PHE A 140 -14.21 0.52 4.97
N ASP A 141 -15.33 -0.01 5.43
CA ASP A 141 -16.46 0.80 5.85
C ASP A 141 -16.13 1.52 7.16
N LEU A 142 -16.23 2.84 7.16
CA LEU A 142 -15.89 3.69 8.31
C LEU A 142 -16.88 3.61 9.46
N HIS A 143 -18.12 3.13 9.22
CA HIS A 143 -19.14 3.00 10.23
C HIS A 143 -19.04 1.66 10.98
N THR A 144 -18.76 0.58 10.23
CA THR A 144 -18.74 -0.78 10.77
C THR A 144 -17.34 -1.31 11.02
N GLY A 145 -16.34 -0.80 10.33
CA GLY A 145 -14.97 -1.33 10.29
C GLY A 145 -14.84 -2.61 9.45
N THR A 146 -15.87 -2.96 8.70
CA THR A 146 -15.85 -4.13 7.81
C THR A 146 -14.92 -3.86 6.65
N GLN A 147 -14.04 -4.79 6.36
CA GLN A 147 -13.21 -4.73 5.16
C GLN A 147 -14.03 -5.17 3.95
N TYR A 148 -13.98 -4.36 2.90
CA TYR A 148 -14.53 -4.72 1.60
C TYR A 148 -13.53 -5.55 0.80
N THR A 149 -14.04 -6.59 0.16
CA THR A 149 -13.32 -7.40 -0.83
C THR A 149 -13.99 -7.24 -2.19
N LEU A 150 -13.34 -7.66 -3.26
CA LEU A 150 -13.96 -7.68 -4.58
C LEU A 150 -15.22 -8.56 -4.62
N ASN A 151 -15.24 -9.67 -3.88
CA ASN A 151 -16.38 -10.56 -3.79
C ASN A 151 -17.60 -9.93 -3.09
N ASP A 152 -17.39 -8.91 -2.27
CA ASP A 152 -18.48 -8.15 -1.67
C ASP A 152 -19.09 -7.18 -2.69
N LEU A 153 -18.28 -6.66 -3.59
CA LEU A 153 -18.67 -5.64 -4.59
C LEU A 153 -19.14 -6.24 -5.89
N LEU A 154 -18.56 -7.34 -6.32
CA LEU A 154 -18.79 -7.97 -7.62
C LEU A 154 -19.38 -9.36 -7.46
N THR A 155 -20.28 -9.73 -8.36
CA THR A 155 -20.97 -11.04 -8.37
C THR A 155 -20.64 -11.83 -9.62
N GLY A 156 -20.87 -13.15 -9.56
CA GLY A 156 -20.68 -14.05 -10.69
C GLY A 156 -19.21 -14.20 -11.10
N ASP A 157 -18.99 -14.45 -12.37
CA ASP A 157 -17.64 -14.52 -12.94
C ASP A 157 -17.18 -13.12 -13.40
N TYR A 158 -17.00 -12.22 -12.44
CA TYR A 158 -16.54 -10.86 -12.72
C TYR A 158 -15.16 -10.84 -13.40
N ILE A 159 -14.36 -11.90 -13.21
CA ILE A 159 -13.02 -12.03 -13.80
C ILE A 159 -13.10 -11.97 -15.33
N GLU A 160 -14.03 -12.69 -15.94
CA GLU A 160 -14.20 -12.66 -17.40
C GLU A 160 -14.69 -11.29 -17.91
N THR A 161 -15.50 -10.59 -17.13
CA THR A 161 -15.94 -9.23 -17.46
C THR A 161 -14.77 -8.26 -17.38
N VAL A 162 -13.99 -8.34 -16.30
CA VAL A 162 -12.80 -7.48 -16.09
C VAL A 162 -11.77 -7.72 -17.20
N LYS A 163 -11.49 -8.97 -17.56
CA LYS A 163 -10.57 -9.31 -18.66
C LYS A 163 -10.95 -8.65 -19.98
N LYS A 164 -12.24 -8.57 -20.30
CA LYS A 164 -12.72 -7.93 -21.53
C LYS A 164 -12.59 -6.41 -21.53
N LEU A 165 -12.51 -5.81 -20.35
CA LEU A 165 -12.42 -4.35 -20.16
C LEU A 165 -10.98 -3.86 -20.05
N LEU A 166 -10.06 -4.75 -19.69
CA LEU A 166 -8.62 -4.44 -19.65
C LEU A 166 -8.00 -4.63 -21.04
N PRO A 167 -6.91 -3.93 -21.37
CA PRO A 167 -6.12 -4.19 -22.57
C PRO A 167 -5.68 -5.66 -22.66
N ASP A 168 -5.69 -6.25 -23.87
CA ASP A 168 -5.47 -7.69 -24.10
C ASP A 168 -4.17 -8.26 -23.50
N ASP A 169 -3.12 -7.46 -23.49
CA ASP A 169 -1.80 -7.81 -22.98
C ASP A 169 -1.74 -7.77 -21.44
N HIS A 170 -2.74 -7.17 -20.79
CA HIS A 170 -2.76 -6.93 -19.35
C HIS A 170 -3.65 -7.89 -18.55
N ALA A 171 -4.30 -8.84 -19.23
CA ALA A 171 -5.19 -9.84 -18.60
C ALA A 171 -4.50 -10.72 -17.52
N ILE A 172 -3.17 -10.78 -17.52
CA ILE A 172 -2.38 -11.58 -16.57
C ILE A 172 -2.40 -10.97 -15.15
N TYR A 173 -2.75 -9.70 -15.01
CA TYR A 173 -2.62 -8.92 -13.77
C TYR A 173 -3.89 -8.84 -12.92
N LEU A 174 -4.90 -9.61 -13.25
CA LEU A 174 -6.12 -9.79 -12.44
C LEU A 174 -5.86 -10.34 -11.04
N TYR A 175 -4.65 -10.83 -10.81
CA TYR A 175 -4.20 -11.34 -9.51
C TYR A 175 -3.54 -10.27 -8.64
N SER A 176 -3.33 -9.05 -9.15
CA SER A 176 -2.95 -7.92 -8.30
C SER A 176 -4.17 -7.51 -7.46
N TYR A 177 -3.93 -7.09 -6.23
CA TYR A 177 -5.00 -6.63 -5.34
C TYR A 177 -5.47 -5.25 -5.80
N PRO A 178 -6.63 -5.15 -6.44
CA PRO A 178 -7.11 -3.89 -7.00
C PRO A 178 -7.51 -2.92 -5.89
N ARG A 179 -7.33 -1.64 -6.14
CA ARG A 179 -7.79 -0.58 -5.25
C ARG A 179 -9.27 -0.30 -5.47
N ILE A 180 -10.05 -0.47 -4.43
CA ILE A 180 -11.48 -0.12 -4.41
C ILE A 180 -11.61 1.36 -4.07
N SER A 181 -12.44 2.09 -4.80
CA SER A 181 -12.77 3.49 -4.56
C SER A 181 -14.26 3.73 -4.78
N THR A 182 -14.76 4.92 -4.47
CA THR A 182 -16.16 5.32 -4.80
C THR A 182 -16.43 5.44 -6.30
N LYS A 183 -15.39 5.47 -7.13
CA LYS A 183 -15.49 5.58 -8.59
C LYS A 183 -15.49 4.22 -9.29
N GLY A 184 -14.95 3.19 -8.64
CA GLY A 184 -14.78 1.88 -9.26
C GLY A 184 -13.60 1.12 -8.66
N VAL A 185 -13.05 0.22 -9.45
CA VAL A 185 -11.95 -0.68 -9.10
C VAL A 185 -10.74 -0.36 -9.98
N THR A 186 -9.62 0.00 -9.36
CA THR A 186 -8.37 0.28 -10.08
C THR A 186 -7.48 -0.96 -10.02
N TYR A 187 -7.12 -1.47 -11.19
CA TYR A 187 -6.14 -2.55 -11.37
C TYR A 187 -4.77 -1.95 -11.63
N PHE A 188 -3.74 -2.61 -11.13
CA PHE A 188 -2.35 -2.19 -11.28
C PHE A 188 -1.61 -3.17 -12.17
N TYR A 189 -0.88 -2.62 -13.11
CA TYR A 189 0.01 -3.34 -13.98
C TYR A 189 1.45 -2.89 -13.73
N ASN A 190 2.31 -3.85 -13.37
CA ASN A 190 3.72 -3.59 -13.19
C ASN A 190 4.47 -4.11 -14.41
N GLU A 191 4.98 -3.23 -15.24
CA GLU A 191 5.84 -3.59 -16.36
C GLU A 191 7.30 -3.41 -15.98
N TYR A 192 8.09 -4.43 -16.31
CA TYR A 192 9.53 -4.37 -16.17
C TYR A 192 10.17 -4.29 -17.54
N GLU A 193 10.67 -3.12 -17.89
CA GLU A 193 11.44 -2.93 -19.09
C GLU A 193 12.89 -3.41 -18.90
N SER A 194 13.20 -4.59 -19.40
CA SER A 194 14.51 -5.24 -19.23
C SER A 194 15.68 -4.43 -19.82
N ALA A 195 15.43 -3.64 -20.87
CA ALA A 195 16.43 -2.84 -21.53
C ALA A 195 16.88 -1.62 -20.70
N SER A 196 15.97 -0.98 -20.00
CA SER A 196 16.25 0.20 -19.17
C SER A 196 16.41 -0.11 -17.69
N ARG A 197 16.11 -1.33 -17.25
CA ARG A 197 15.99 -1.75 -15.84
C ARG A 197 15.02 -0.88 -15.05
N ARG A 198 13.99 -0.35 -15.72
CA ARG A 198 12.94 0.45 -15.09
C ARG A 198 11.71 -0.39 -14.90
N ALA A 199 11.14 -0.32 -13.71
CA ALA A 199 9.78 -0.79 -13.44
C ALA A 199 8.86 0.43 -13.45
N TYR A 200 7.73 0.34 -14.12
CA TYR A 200 6.66 1.32 -14.03
C TYR A 200 5.34 0.61 -13.78
N THR A 201 4.45 1.33 -13.11
CA THR A 201 3.13 0.83 -12.78
C THR A 201 2.11 1.63 -13.59
N GLU A 202 1.31 0.93 -14.38
CA GLU A 202 0.15 1.51 -15.01
C GLU A 202 -1.09 1.23 -14.16
N GLU A 203 -2.03 2.18 -14.14
CA GLU A 203 -3.28 2.10 -13.39
C GLU A 203 -4.45 2.10 -14.36
N TYR A 204 -5.33 1.09 -14.25
CA TYR A 204 -6.55 0.97 -15.03
C TYR A 204 -7.77 1.07 -14.12
N LEU A 205 -8.47 2.20 -14.15
CA LEU A 205 -9.73 2.37 -13.43
C LEU A 205 -10.87 1.78 -14.27
N LEU A 206 -11.49 0.72 -13.77
CA LEU A 206 -12.79 0.24 -14.24
C LEU A 206 -13.89 0.87 -13.38
N THR A 207 -14.67 1.74 -13.99
CA THR A 207 -15.77 2.43 -13.28
C THR A 207 -16.89 1.48 -12.92
N PHE A 208 -17.69 1.81 -11.90
CA PHE A 208 -18.88 1.01 -11.56
C PHE A 208 -19.91 0.97 -12.70
N GLU A 209 -19.94 1.96 -13.59
CA GLU A 209 -20.74 1.92 -14.79
C GLU A 209 -20.29 0.80 -15.75
N GLN A 210 -18.98 0.70 -15.99
CA GLN A 210 -18.40 -0.38 -16.82
C GLN A 210 -18.59 -1.76 -16.20
N LEU A 211 -18.63 -1.85 -14.87
CA LEU A 211 -18.82 -3.08 -14.10
C LEU A 211 -20.29 -3.38 -13.79
N SER A 212 -21.25 -2.61 -14.33
CA SER A 212 -22.68 -2.66 -13.97
C SER A 212 -23.32 -4.06 -14.03
N ASP A 213 -22.87 -4.89 -14.97
CA ASP A 213 -23.40 -6.24 -15.16
C ASP A 213 -22.97 -7.23 -14.08
N VAL A 214 -21.89 -6.93 -13.40
CA VAL A 214 -21.31 -7.78 -12.34
C VAL A 214 -21.32 -7.13 -10.96
N LEU A 215 -21.91 -5.94 -10.81
CA LEU A 215 -22.04 -5.30 -9.51
C LEU A 215 -23.03 -6.04 -8.61
N ASN A 216 -22.59 -6.25 -7.37
CA ASN A 216 -23.48 -6.69 -6.30
C ASN A 216 -24.35 -5.53 -5.82
N ARG A 217 -25.57 -5.42 -6.37
CA ARG A 217 -26.52 -4.35 -6.03
C ARG A 217 -26.99 -4.35 -4.57
N ASN A 218 -26.66 -5.39 -3.82
CA ASN A 218 -26.95 -5.48 -2.38
C ASN A 218 -25.74 -5.07 -1.53
N SER A 219 -24.58 -4.79 -2.12
CA SER A 219 -23.45 -4.23 -1.37
C SER A 219 -23.76 -2.78 -1.04
N ALA A 220 -23.67 -2.43 0.24
CA ALA A 220 -23.94 -1.08 0.76
C ALA A 220 -22.74 -0.15 0.54
N CYS A 221 -22.27 -0.03 -0.72
CA CYS A 221 -21.26 0.97 -1.07
C CYS A 221 -21.92 2.22 -1.65
#